data_9f6471b1577eb1018b2baa8190e8a87d
#
_entry.id   9f6471b1577eb1018b2baa8190e8a87d
#
_cell.length_a   1.000
_cell.length_b   1.000
_cell.length_c   1.000
_cell.angle_alpha   90.00
_cell.angle_beta   90.00
_cell.angle_gamma   90.00
#
_symmetry.space_group_name_H-M   'P 1'
#
loop_
_entity.id
_entity.type
_entity.pdbx_description
1 polymer ?
#
loop_
_entity_poly.entity_id
_entity_poly.type
_entity_poly.pdbx_seq_one_letter_code
_entity_poly.pdbx_strand_id
1 'polypeptide(L)'
;MRSILSLFDRKKKKQPKVNYIEVEMTDSTSTYLRNHLPDLEGDGKGLTVVSTAFQTSGRGQGTNKWESERGKNLLFSILCHPVWVPLHSQFLISEAVALALRDVLSNYTGDIAIKWPNDIYWKDKKISGTIIENFLSKNHIRDCIIGTGINVNQKEFHSDAPNPVSLAQVLGKELDKDALLKEVVEALSIYLNDMRNGNYEKIVSLYTSYLYRGHGFFKYHDKEGEFEAALVEVEDDGHLILRDKEGKIRSYAFKEVEFIV
;
A
#
# COMPACT_ATOMS: atom_id res chain seq x y z
N MET A 1 -22.42 9.03 4.46
CA MET A 1 -21.95 9.26 3.09
C MET A 1 -21.38 10.67 2.98
N ARG A 2 -20.15 10.92 3.42
CA ARG A 2 -19.42 12.16 3.08
C ARG A 2 -18.49 11.80 1.94
N SER A 3 -18.88 12.21 0.75
CA SER A 3 -18.23 11.99 -0.54
C SER A 3 -16.78 12.47 -0.51
N ILE A 4 -15.90 11.70 -1.12
CA ILE A 4 -14.51 12.02 -1.47
C ILE A 4 -14.40 13.35 -2.27
N LEU A 5 -15.48 13.85 -2.83
CA LEU A 5 -15.58 15.22 -3.38
C LEU A 5 -15.01 16.30 -2.45
N SER A 6 -14.96 16.08 -1.12
CA SER A 6 -14.32 17.00 -0.18
C SER A 6 -12.78 16.96 -0.22
N LEU A 7 -12.16 15.94 -0.77
CA LEU A 7 -10.69 15.87 -0.97
C LEU A 7 -10.26 16.70 -2.19
N PHE A 8 -11.09 16.74 -3.22
CA PHE A 8 -10.80 17.49 -4.47
C PHE A 8 -11.09 18.99 -4.37
N ASP A 9 -11.86 19.43 -3.37
CA ASP A 9 -12.22 20.84 -3.17
C ASP A 9 -11.13 21.65 -2.43
N ARG A 10 -9.99 21.05 -2.12
CA ARG A 10 -8.84 21.74 -1.55
C ARG A 10 -8.09 22.48 -2.65
N LYS A 11 -8.21 23.81 -2.66
CA LYS A 11 -7.44 24.82 -3.43
C LYS A 11 -6.20 24.23 -4.08
N LYS A 12 -6.07 24.35 -5.42
CA LYS A 12 -4.92 23.98 -6.26
C LYS A 12 -3.58 24.24 -5.57
N LYS A 13 -3.16 23.41 -4.63
CA LYS A 13 -1.78 23.36 -4.17
C LYS A 13 -1.00 22.74 -5.33
N LYS A 14 0.16 23.34 -5.61
CA LYS A 14 1.05 22.90 -6.69
C LYS A 14 1.37 21.42 -6.49
N GLN A 15 0.77 20.56 -7.32
CA GLN A 15 1.04 19.12 -7.27
C GLN A 15 2.52 18.87 -7.58
N PRO A 16 3.14 17.84 -7.00
CA PRO A 16 4.51 17.49 -7.35
C PRO A 16 4.58 17.16 -8.84
N LYS A 17 5.72 17.46 -9.46
CA LYS A 17 5.99 17.01 -10.83
C LYS A 17 6.07 15.49 -10.82
N VAL A 18 5.33 14.83 -11.69
CA VAL A 18 5.36 13.38 -11.84
C VAL A 18 6.01 13.02 -13.18
N ASN A 19 7.03 12.18 -13.12
CA ASN A 19 7.67 11.58 -14.28
C ASN A 19 7.16 10.15 -14.44
N TYR A 20 6.51 9.83 -15.58
CA TYR A 20 6.01 8.51 -15.90
C TYR A 20 6.94 7.80 -16.86
N ILE A 21 7.35 6.58 -16.53
CA ILE A 21 8.18 5.69 -17.34
C ILE A 21 7.39 4.39 -17.51
N GLU A 22 7.05 4.07 -18.73
CA GLU A 22 6.42 2.79 -19.08
C GLU A 22 7.46 1.85 -19.67
N VAL A 23 7.50 0.62 -19.16
CA VAL A 23 8.41 -0.44 -19.60
C VAL A 23 7.55 -1.64 -19.98
N GLU A 24 7.67 -2.16 -21.20
CA GLU A 24 6.88 -3.30 -21.67
C GLU A 24 7.02 -4.53 -20.74
N MET A 25 8.26 -4.84 -20.35
CA MET A 25 8.58 -5.97 -19.48
C MET A 25 9.84 -5.69 -18.66
N THR A 26 9.83 -6.08 -17.39
CA THR A 26 11.00 -6.04 -16.49
C THR A 26 10.97 -7.23 -15.54
N ASP A 27 12.04 -7.45 -14.77
CA ASP A 27 12.03 -8.38 -13.65
C ASP A 27 11.06 -7.93 -12.54
N SER A 28 11.21 -6.67 -12.11
CA SER A 28 10.32 -5.99 -11.16
C SER A 28 10.47 -4.49 -11.33
N THR A 29 9.37 -3.75 -11.26
CA THR A 29 9.39 -2.27 -11.33
C THR A 29 10.19 -1.65 -10.19
N SER A 30 10.20 -2.26 -9.00
CA SER A 30 11.04 -1.81 -7.87
C SER A 30 12.51 -2.04 -8.13
N THR A 31 12.90 -3.20 -8.70
CA THR A 31 14.28 -3.47 -9.10
C THR A 31 14.72 -2.54 -10.21
N TYR A 32 13.84 -2.25 -11.17
CA TYR A 32 14.12 -1.28 -12.22
C TYR A 32 14.47 0.09 -11.62
N LEU A 33 13.63 0.63 -10.74
CA LEU A 33 13.91 1.91 -10.07
C LEU A 33 15.21 1.87 -9.27
N ARG A 34 15.47 0.80 -8.52
CA ARG A 34 16.68 0.65 -7.72
C ARG A 34 17.95 0.71 -8.60
N ASN A 35 17.93 0.05 -9.74
CA ASN A 35 19.09 -0.01 -10.65
C ASN A 35 19.33 1.33 -11.37
N HIS A 36 18.32 2.18 -11.47
CA HIS A 36 18.40 3.48 -12.15
C HIS A 36 18.38 4.67 -11.18
N LEU A 37 18.48 4.44 -9.86
CA LEU A 37 18.47 5.52 -8.86
C LEU A 37 19.46 6.65 -9.21
N PRO A 38 20.73 6.39 -9.61
CA PRO A 38 21.68 7.46 -9.94
C PRO A 38 21.23 8.32 -11.11
N ASP A 39 20.50 7.76 -12.06
CA ASP A 39 20.03 8.46 -13.27
C ASP A 39 18.72 9.23 -13.04
N LEU A 40 18.00 8.86 -11.97
CA LEU A 40 16.70 9.40 -11.61
C LEU A 40 16.77 10.46 -10.50
N GLU A 41 17.95 10.74 -9.97
CA GLU A 41 18.21 11.80 -9.00
C GLU A 41 17.88 13.17 -9.64
N GLY A 42 16.61 13.58 -9.47
CA GLY A 42 16.13 14.90 -9.85
C GLY A 42 16.35 15.91 -8.72
N ASP A 43 15.57 16.99 -8.73
CA ASP A 43 15.59 18.05 -7.69
C ASP A 43 15.03 17.57 -6.31
N GLY A 44 14.78 16.28 -6.14
CA GLY A 44 14.25 15.66 -4.92
C GLY A 44 12.81 16.08 -4.57
N LYS A 45 12.09 16.71 -5.49
CA LYS A 45 10.76 17.29 -5.21
C LYS A 45 9.63 16.61 -5.96
N GLY A 46 9.94 15.77 -6.94
CA GLY A 46 8.98 15.07 -7.79
C GLY A 46 8.75 13.61 -7.38
N LEU A 47 7.87 12.98 -8.13
CA LEU A 47 7.67 11.54 -8.10
C LEU A 47 8.13 10.95 -9.43
N THR A 48 8.80 9.80 -9.41
CA THR A 48 9.04 9.00 -10.61
C THR A 48 8.23 7.72 -10.50
N VAL A 49 7.37 7.47 -11.48
CA VAL A 49 6.47 6.31 -11.55
C VAL A 49 6.93 5.42 -12.69
N VAL A 50 7.27 4.17 -12.37
CA VAL A 50 7.57 3.14 -13.37
C VAL A 50 6.44 2.15 -13.37
N SER A 51 5.85 1.89 -14.53
CA SER A 51 4.82 0.86 -14.73
C SER A 51 5.24 -0.15 -15.80
N THR A 52 4.67 -1.36 -15.75
CA THR A 52 4.96 -2.41 -16.73
C THR A 52 3.74 -3.25 -17.03
N ALA A 53 3.68 -3.79 -18.25
CA ALA A 53 2.66 -4.77 -18.63
C ALA A 53 2.92 -6.16 -18.01
N PHE A 54 4.19 -6.50 -17.70
CA PHE A 54 4.54 -7.79 -17.13
C PHE A 54 5.84 -7.76 -16.32
N GLN A 55 5.84 -8.46 -15.18
CA GLN A 55 7.02 -8.72 -14.37
C GLN A 55 7.41 -10.20 -14.46
N THR A 56 8.67 -10.48 -14.83
CA THR A 56 9.19 -11.85 -14.88
C THR A 56 9.54 -12.42 -13.50
N SER A 57 9.77 -11.55 -12.53
CA SER A 57 10.10 -11.87 -11.13
C SER A 57 9.37 -10.95 -10.17
N GLY A 58 8.01 -10.87 -10.30
CA GLY A 58 7.18 -10.08 -9.41
C GLY A 58 7.41 -10.42 -7.95
N ARG A 59 7.69 -9.41 -7.13
CA ARG A 59 8.07 -9.57 -5.73
C ARG A 59 6.88 -9.35 -4.80
N GLY A 60 6.70 -10.27 -3.87
CA GLY A 60 5.91 -10.09 -2.67
C GLY A 60 6.84 -9.85 -1.48
N GLN A 61 6.31 -9.82 -0.27
CA GLN A 61 7.10 -9.62 0.93
C GLN A 61 7.95 -10.86 1.27
N GLY A 62 9.24 -10.62 1.57
CA GLY A 62 10.23 -11.67 1.87
C GLY A 62 10.44 -12.56 0.66
N THR A 63 10.11 -13.85 0.77
CA THR A 63 10.24 -14.84 -0.31
C THR A 63 9.00 -14.98 -1.19
N ASN A 64 7.91 -14.29 -0.87
CA ASN A 64 6.68 -14.38 -1.62
C ASN A 64 6.82 -13.76 -3.01
N LYS A 65 6.07 -14.29 -3.98
CA LYS A 65 5.97 -13.77 -5.34
C LYS A 65 4.64 -13.07 -5.56
N TRP A 66 4.65 -12.08 -6.44
CA TRP A 66 3.43 -11.46 -6.94
C TRP A 66 3.07 -12.07 -8.29
N GLU A 67 1.92 -12.76 -8.34
CA GLU A 67 1.38 -13.31 -9.58
C GLU A 67 0.69 -12.22 -10.39
N SER A 68 0.94 -12.20 -11.71
CA SER A 68 0.22 -11.32 -12.61
C SER A 68 0.21 -11.87 -14.04
N GLU A 69 -0.97 -11.97 -14.63
CA GLU A 69 -1.13 -12.21 -16.04
C GLU A 69 -0.72 -10.96 -16.84
N ARG A 70 -0.02 -11.16 -17.97
CA ARG A 70 0.47 -10.06 -18.81
C ARG A 70 -0.66 -9.11 -19.21
N GLY A 71 -0.47 -7.83 -18.93
CA GLY A 71 -1.39 -6.76 -19.32
C GLY A 71 -2.69 -6.68 -18.51
N LYS A 72 -2.95 -7.61 -17.57
CA LYS A 72 -4.23 -7.64 -16.85
C LYS A 72 -4.23 -6.83 -15.57
N ASN A 73 -3.12 -6.76 -14.87
CA ASN A 73 -3.02 -6.08 -13.60
C ASN A 73 -2.22 -4.77 -13.71
N LEU A 74 -2.34 -3.91 -12.73
CA LEU A 74 -1.54 -2.71 -12.61
C LEU A 74 -0.32 -3.01 -11.74
N LEU A 75 0.87 -2.97 -12.36
CA LEU A 75 2.16 -3.25 -11.76
C LEU A 75 3.01 -1.99 -11.86
N PHE A 76 3.30 -1.36 -10.75
CA PHE A 76 4.08 -0.12 -10.77
C PHE A 76 4.91 0.07 -9.52
N SER A 77 5.89 0.95 -9.61
CA SER A 77 6.65 1.44 -8.47
C SER A 77 6.80 2.95 -8.54
N ILE A 78 6.80 3.58 -7.38
CA ILE A 78 6.96 5.03 -7.23
C ILE A 78 8.24 5.30 -6.44
N LEU A 79 9.11 6.14 -6.99
CA LEU A 79 10.24 6.72 -6.28
C LEU A 79 9.84 8.09 -5.75
N CYS A 80 10.07 8.30 -4.45
CA CYS A 80 9.92 9.60 -3.79
C CYS A 80 11.07 9.83 -2.80
N HIS A 81 11.20 11.07 -2.32
CA HIS A 81 12.29 11.50 -1.45
C HIS A 81 11.72 12.12 -0.16
N PRO A 82 11.22 11.30 0.79
CA PRO A 82 10.49 11.75 1.97
C PRO A 82 11.44 12.16 3.11
N VAL A 83 12.38 13.06 2.85
CA VAL A 83 13.41 13.51 3.81
C VAL A 83 12.85 14.16 5.07
N TRP A 84 11.58 14.53 5.06
CA TRP A 84 10.85 15.13 6.19
C TRP A 84 10.23 14.10 7.13
N VAL A 85 10.22 12.81 6.78
CA VAL A 85 9.69 11.75 7.64
C VAL A 85 10.74 11.34 8.66
N PRO A 86 10.44 11.42 9.97
CA PRO A 86 11.36 10.95 11.01
C PRO A 86 11.63 9.45 10.87
N LEU A 87 12.86 9.02 11.10
CA LEU A 87 13.25 7.60 10.96
C LEU A 87 12.45 6.67 11.90
N HIS A 88 12.11 7.13 13.10
CA HIS A 88 11.30 6.35 14.05
C HIS A 88 9.83 6.23 13.62
N SER A 89 9.36 7.08 12.71
CA SER A 89 7.99 7.08 12.20
C SER A 89 7.93 6.71 10.70
N GLN A 90 8.88 5.92 10.22
CA GLN A 90 8.93 5.53 8.80
C GLN A 90 7.70 4.73 8.36
N PHE A 91 6.95 4.13 9.29
CA PHE A 91 5.72 3.40 9.00
C PHE A 91 4.61 4.32 8.47
N LEU A 92 4.64 5.63 8.76
CA LEU A 92 3.74 6.63 8.18
C LEU A 92 3.68 6.57 6.63
N ILE A 93 4.79 6.18 5.99
CA ILE A 93 4.80 6.01 4.52
C ILE A 93 3.88 4.86 4.11
N SER A 94 3.92 3.73 4.84
CA SER A 94 3.03 2.59 4.61
C SER A 94 1.57 2.98 4.80
N GLU A 95 1.26 3.71 5.85
CA GLU A 95 -0.09 4.21 6.13
C GLU A 95 -0.61 5.14 5.03
N ALA A 96 0.23 6.11 4.60
CA ALA A 96 -0.13 7.04 3.53
C ALA A 96 -0.41 6.32 2.20
N VAL A 97 0.41 5.33 1.84
CA VAL A 97 0.22 4.51 0.63
C VAL A 97 -1.05 3.67 0.72
N ALA A 98 -1.26 3.00 1.85
CA ALA A 98 -2.44 2.17 2.06
C ALA A 98 -3.73 3.01 2.02
N LEU A 99 -3.73 4.21 2.60
CA LEU A 99 -4.84 5.16 2.53
C LEU A 99 -5.11 5.62 1.09
N ALA A 100 -4.07 5.97 0.33
CA ALA A 100 -4.23 6.38 -1.06
C ALA A 100 -4.87 5.28 -1.91
N LEU A 101 -4.38 4.04 -1.77
CA LEU A 101 -4.94 2.88 -2.46
C LEU A 101 -6.39 2.59 -2.04
N ARG A 102 -6.64 2.57 -0.73
CA ARG A 102 -7.97 2.35 -0.18
C ARG A 102 -8.97 3.39 -0.69
N ASP A 103 -8.62 4.66 -0.65
CA ASP A 103 -9.51 5.74 -1.07
C ASP A 103 -9.88 5.65 -2.54
N VAL A 104 -8.89 5.41 -3.41
CA VAL A 104 -9.12 5.23 -4.84
C VAL A 104 -9.99 4.00 -5.10
N LEU A 105 -9.65 2.84 -4.53
CA LEU A 105 -10.41 1.61 -4.75
C LEU A 105 -11.83 1.69 -4.21
N SER A 106 -12.07 2.48 -3.17
CA SER A 106 -13.40 2.74 -2.62
C SER A 106 -14.31 3.58 -3.52
N ASN A 107 -13.77 4.23 -4.57
CA ASN A 107 -14.59 4.88 -5.59
C ASN A 107 -15.25 3.87 -6.53
N TYR A 108 -14.67 2.69 -6.65
CA TYR A 108 -15.13 1.64 -7.55
C TYR A 108 -16.07 0.65 -6.86
N THR A 109 -15.83 0.34 -5.58
CA THR A 109 -16.65 -0.63 -4.83
C THR A 109 -16.66 -0.33 -3.34
N GLY A 110 -17.68 -0.76 -2.62
CA GLY A 110 -17.71 -0.75 -1.16
C GLY A 110 -16.82 -1.85 -0.54
N ASP A 111 -16.84 -1.95 0.79
CA ASP A 111 -16.16 -3.00 1.58
C ASP A 111 -14.63 -3.08 1.37
N ILE A 112 -13.99 -1.94 1.06
CA ILE A 112 -12.53 -1.84 0.96
C ILE A 112 -11.95 -1.50 2.34
N ALA A 113 -11.02 -2.32 2.79
CA ALA A 113 -10.32 -2.16 4.06
C ALA A 113 -8.80 -2.33 3.88
N ILE A 114 -8.04 -1.80 4.82
CA ILE A 114 -6.59 -1.96 4.88
C ILE A 114 -6.29 -3.14 5.79
N LYS A 115 -5.72 -4.22 5.26
CA LYS A 115 -5.18 -5.29 6.09
C LYS A 115 -3.74 -4.95 6.44
N TRP A 116 -3.50 -4.80 7.73
CA TRP A 116 -2.15 -4.53 8.26
C TRP A 116 -1.11 -5.49 7.67
N PRO A 117 0.05 -4.99 7.30
CA PRO A 117 0.46 -3.58 7.39
C PRO A 117 0.06 -2.71 6.19
N ASN A 118 -0.13 -3.26 4.98
CA ASN A 118 -0.14 -2.50 3.72
C ASN A 118 -0.84 -3.19 2.56
N ASP A 119 -1.63 -4.22 2.84
CA ASP A 119 -2.47 -4.88 1.85
C ASP A 119 -3.86 -4.23 1.78
N ILE A 120 -4.46 -4.20 0.61
CA ILE A 120 -5.84 -3.75 0.45
C ILE A 120 -6.74 -4.95 0.19
N TYR A 121 -7.78 -5.05 0.98
CA TYR A 121 -8.77 -6.11 0.93
C TYR A 121 -10.13 -5.58 0.48
N TRP A 122 -10.83 -6.36 -0.32
CA TRP A 122 -12.26 -6.28 -0.52
C TRP A 122 -12.91 -7.42 0.24
N LYS A 123 -13.67 -7.08 1.30
CA LYS A 123 -14.13 -8.08 2.27
C LYS A 123 -12.93 -8.90 2.80
N ASP A 124 -12.96 -10.22 2.62
CA ASP A 124 -11.90 -11.14 3.04
C ASP A 124 -10.90 -11.50 1.92
N LYS A 125 -10.87 -10.74 0.82
CA LYS A 125 -10.06 -11.04 -0.37
C LYS A 125 -9.08 -9.93 -0.69
N LYS A 126 -7.86 -10.31 -1.05
CA LYS A 126 -6.77 -9.38 -1.36
C LYS A 126 -6.89 -8.83 -2.79
N ILE A 127 -7.06 -7.51 -2.92
CA ILE A 127 -7.01 -6.78 -4.20
C ILE A 127 -5.61 -6.26 -4.52
N SER A 128 -4.90 -5.73 -3.51
CA SER A 128 -3.62 -5.06 -3.72
C SER A 128 -2.63 -5.40 -2.62
N GLY A 129 -1.35 -5.37 -2.97
CA GLY A 129 -0.24 -5.48 -2.03
C GLY A 129 0.86 -4.48 -2.36
N THR A 130 1.55 -4.00 -1.34
CA THR A 130 2.62 -3.01 -1.46
C THR A 130 3.88 -3.48 -0.77
N ILE A 131 5.03 -3.13 -1.33
CA ILE A 131 6.36 -3.28 -0.69
C ILE A 131 6.99 -1.90 -0.65
N ILE A 132 7.57 -1.53 0.48
CA ILE A 132 8.26 -0.26 0.65
C ILE A 132 9.72 -0.54 1.00
N GLU A 133 10.62 0.12 0.27
CA GLU A 133 12.06 0.02 0.46
C GLU A 133 12.62 1.42 0.71
N ASN A 134 13.10 1.66 1.93
CA ASN A 134 13.69 2.93 2.34
C ASN A 134 15.22 2.88 2.24
N PHE A 135 15.81 3.85 1.57
CA PHE A 135 17.25 4.06 1.48
C PHE A 135 17.65 5.24 2.36
N LEU A 136 18.44 4.93 3.37
CA LEU A 136 18.80 5.91 4.39
C LEU A 136 20.08 6.67 4.02
N SER A 137 20.14 7.95 4.38
CA SER A 137 21.35 8.76 4.34
C SER A 137 21.48 9.50 5.68
N LYS A 138 22.50 9.17 6.46
CA LYS A 138 22.70 9.70 7.82
C LYS A 138 21.41 9.54 8.66
N ASN A 139 20.70 10.64 8.89
CA ASN A 139 19.56 10.71 9.82
C ASN A 139 18.21 10.91 9.12
N HIS A 140 18.09 10.63 7.82
CA HIS A 140 16.84 10.78 7.08
C HIS A 140 16.69 9.70 5.98
N ILE A 141 15.45 9.52 5.54
CA ILE A 141 15.14 8.69 4.38
C ILE A 141 15.48 9.53 3.14
N ARG A 142 16.53 9.14 2.41
CA ARG A 142 16.93 9.80 1.18
C ARG A 142 15.97 9.46 0.05
N ASP A 143 15.78 8.17 -0.21
CA ASP A 143 14.94 7.64 -1.25
C ASP A 143 13.98 6.61 -0.68
N CYS A 144 12.79 6.56 -1.22
CA CYS A 144 11.79 5.54 -0.90
C CYS A 144 11.22 4.99 -2.21
N ILE A 145 11.32 3.68 -2.39
CA ILE A 145 10.69 2.96 -3.50
C ILE A 145 9.45 2.24 -2.98
N ILE A 146 8.30 2.59 -3.54
CA ILE A 146 6.99 2.04 -3.21
C ILE A 146 6.56 1.15 -4.37
N GLY A 147 6.72 -0.17 -4.25
CA GLY A 147 6.29 -1.15 -5.25
C GLY A 147 4.89 -1.65 -4.95
N THR A 148 3.97 -1.48 -5.89
CA THR A 148 2.56 -1.84 -5.71
C THR A 148 2.05 -2.68 -6.86
N GLY A 149 1.31 -3.75 -6.52
CA GLY A 149 0.51 -4.54 -7.43
C GLY A 149 -0.97 -4.40 -7.11
N ILE A 150 -1.79 -4.10 -8.11
CA ILE A 150 -3.25 -4.09 -7.99
C ILE A 150 -3.84 -5.09 -8.97
N ASN A 151 -4.64 -6.03 -8.48
CA ASN A 151 -5.39 -6.96 -9.31
C ASN A 151 -6.55 -6.21 -9.96
N VAL A 152 -6.44 -5.92 -11.25
CA VAL A 152 -7.43 -5.10 -11.97
C VAL A 152 -8.32 -5.96 -12.84
N ASN A 153 -7.78 -6.58 -13.89
CA ASN A 153 -8.56 -7.27 -14.91
C ASN A 153 -8.30 -8.78 -14.99
N GLN A 154 -7.41 -9.33 -14.14
CA GLN A 154 -7.15 -10.77 -14.09
C GLN A 154 -8.36 -11.51 -13.54
N LYS A 155 -8.74 -12.61 -14.23
CA LYS A 155 -9.94 -13.40 -13.87
C LYS A 155 -9.60 -14.68 -13.11
N GLU A 156 -8.44 -15.25 -13.37
CA GLU A 156 -7.99 -16.52 -12.77
C GLU A 156 -6.65 -16.33 -12.06
N PHE A 157 -6.51 -16.90 -10.87
CA PHE A 157 -5.30 -16.87 -10.07
C PHE A 157 -4.85 -18.32 -9.81
N HIS A 158 -3.56 -18.59 -9.99
CA HIS A 158 -2.98 -19.94 -9.97
C HIS A 158 -1.92 -20.11 -8.87
N SER A 159 -1.51 -19.04 -8.19
CA SER A 159 -0.55 -19.10 -7.10
C SER A 159 -1.20 -19.49 -5.78
N ASP A 160 -0.36 -19.88 -4.81
CA ASP A 160 -0.78 -20.17 -3.44
C ASP A 160 -1.15 -18.91 -2.63
N ALA A 161 -1.31 -17.74 -3.28
CA ALA A 161 -1.72 -16.52 -2.62
C ALA A 161 -3.11 -16.71 -2.00
N PRO A 162 -3.31 -16.46 -0.70
CA PRO A 162 -4.60 -16.64 -0.09
C PRO A 162 -5.59 -15.60 -0.60
N ASN A 163 -6.75 -16.07 -1.05
CA ASN A 163 -7.92 -15.25 -1.36
C ASN A 163 -7.70 -14.05 -2.30
N PRO A 164 -6.99 -14.18 -3.45
CA PRO A 164 -6.84 -13.06 -4.38
C PRO A 164 -8.19 -12.74 -5.05
N VAL A 165 -8.40 -11.47 -5.37
CA VAL A 165 -9.54 -11.01 -6.16
C VAL A 165 -9.14 -9.81 -7.00
N SER A 166 -9.72 -9.66 -8.19
CA SER A 166 -9.53 -8.49 -9.03
C SER A 166 -10.75 -7.56 -9.02
N LEU A 167 -10.54 -6.30 -9.37
CA LEU A 167 -11.63 -5.35 -9.54
C LEU A 167 -12.62 -5.81 -10.62
N ALA A 168 -12.14 -6.43 -11.70
CA ALA A 168 -13.02 -6.94 -12.76
C ALA A 168 -13.93 -8.07 -12.27
N GLN A 169 -13.45 -8.93 -11.37
CA GLN A 169 -14.29 -9.97 -10.74
C GLN A 169 -15.34 -9.35 -9.82
N VAL A 170 -15.01 -8.27 -9.09
CA VAL A 170 -15.94 -7.58 -8.19
C VAL A 170 -17.00 -6.81 -8.97
N LEU A 171 -16.61 -6.14 -10.06
CA LEU A 171 -17.47 -5.22 -10.82
C LEU A 171 -18.16 -5.85 -12.01
N GLY A 172 -17.72 -7.03 -12.44
CA GLY A 172 -18.23 -7.71 -13.66
C GLY A 172 -17.80 -7.04 -14.97
N LYS A 173 -16.82 -6.14 -14.96
CA LYS A 173 -16.30 -5.42 -16.14
C LYS A 173 -14.83 -5.09 -16.01
N GLU A 174 -14.14 -4.98 -17.14
CA GLU A 174 -12.75 -4.50 -17.17
C GLU A 174 -12.66 -2.99 -16.93
N LEU A 175 -11.51 -2.57 -16.38
CA LEU A 175 -11.19 -1.18 -16.05
C LEU A 175 -9.97 -0.71 -16.84
N ASP A 176 -9.91 0.62 -17.04
CA ASP A 176 -8.74 1.31 -17.57
C ASP A 176 -7.67 1.42 -16.46
N LYS A 177 -6.56 0.69 -16.64
CA LYS A 177 -5.45 0.64 -15.69
C LYS A 177 -4.67 1.95 -15.62
N ASP A 178 -4.56 2.66 -16.75
CA ASP A 178 -3.79 3.91 -16.81
C ASP A 178 -4.54 5.04 -16.12
N ALA A 179 -5.86 5.07 -16.24
CA ALA A 179 -6.70 5.97 -15.46
C ALA A 179 -6.57 5.67 -13.96
N LEU A 180 -6.66 4.40 -13.57
CA LEU A 180 -6.50 3.96 -12.19
C LEU A 180 -5.12 4.34 -11.62
N LEU A 181 -4.03 4.17 -12.40
CA LEU A 181 -2.68 4.58 -11.98
C LEU A 181 -2.61 6.08 -11.66
N LYS A 182 -3.18 6.90 -12.52
CA LYS A 182 -3.20 8.37 -12.33
C LYS A 182 -3.95 8.76 -11.07
N GLU A 183 -5.11 8.14 -10.81
CA GLU A 183 -5.89 8.36 -9.57
C GLU A 183 -5.08 7.98 -8.32
N VAL A 184 -4.39 6.85 -8.34
CA VAL A 184 -3.54 6.39 -7.21
C VAL A 184 -2.38 7.36 -6.97
N VAL A 185 -1.69 7.80 -8.02
CA VAL A 185 -0.56 8.75 -7.91
C VAL A 185 -1.05 10.10 -7.38
N GLU A 186 -2.21 10.57 -7.83
CA GLU A 186 -2.81 11.80 -7.33
C GLU A 186 -3.19 11.68 -5.84
N ALA A 187 -3.86 10.61 -5.45
CA ALA A 187 -4.23 10.36 -4.06
C ALA A 187 -2.99 10.27 -3.15
N LEU A 188 -1.96 9.53 -3.57
CA LEU A 188 -0.69 9.43 -2.82
C LEU A 188 -0.02 10.80 -2.69
N SER A 189 -0.03 11.62 -3.74
CA SER A 189 0.54 12.97 -3.70
C SER A 189 -0.12 13.84 -2.64
N ILE A 190 -1.43 13.67 -2.40
CA ILE A 190 -2.16 14.37 -1.34
C ILE A 190 -1.65 13.95 0.04
N TYR A 191 -1.53 12.64 0.29
CA TYR A 191 -1.05 12.11 1.57
C TYR A 191 0.42 12.46 1.84
N LEU A 192 1.29 12.37 0.83
CA LEU A 192 2.69 12.82 0.94
C LEU A 192 2.78 14.31 1.27
N ASN A 193 1.91 15.13 0.70
CA ASN A 193 1.85 16.56 1.05
C ASN A 193 1.30 16.78 2.46
N ASP A 194 0.31 16.02 2.91
CA ASP A 194 -0.17 16.08 4.30
C ASP A 194 0.97 15.71 5.29
N MET A 195 1.73 14.64 5.01
CA MET A 195 2.93 14.29 5.79
C MET A 195 3.97 15.41 5.80
N ARG A 196 4.27 16.00 4.64
CA ARG A 196 5.23 17.11 4.53
C ARG A 196 4.83 18.34 5.35
N ASN A 197 3.52 18.53 5.57
CA ASN A 197 2.98 19.60 6.41
C ASN A 197 2.83 19.19 7.89
N GLY A 198 3.32 18.02 8.31
CA GLY A 198 3.26 17.52 9.68
C GLY A 198 1.89 17.01 10.13
N ASN A 199 0.97 16.72 9.22
CA ASN A 199 -0.39 16.22 9.54
C ASN A 199 -0.39 14.72 9.84
N TYR A 200 0.55 14.24 10.65
CA TYR A 200 0.76 12.81 10.94
C TYR A 200 -0.42 12.19 11.68
N GLU A 201 -0.92 12.85 12.73
CA GLU A 201 -2.06 12.35 13.52
C GLU A 201 -3.29 12.06 12.66
N LYS A 202 -3.54 12.88 11.63
CA LYS A 202 -4.63 12.66 10.69
C LYS A 202 -4.44 11.37 9.90
N ILE A 203 -3.21 11.07 9.45
CA ILE A 203 -2.88 9.87 8.67
C ILE A 203 -3.07 8.64 9.55
N VAL A 204 -2.48 8.62 10.74
CA VAL A 204 -2.60 7.54 11.72
C VAL A 204 -4.07 7.27 12.07
N SER A 205 -4.84 8.32 12.37
CA SER A 205 -6.27 8.20 12.71
C SER A 205 -7.10 7.62 11.56
N LEU A 206 -6.86 8.07 10.32
CA LEU A 206 -7.55 7.53 9.14
C LEU A 206 -7.15 6.08 8.88
N TYR A 207 -5.85 5.76 8.93
CA TYR A 207 -5.35 4.40 8.74
C TYR A 207 -6.01 3.44 9.73
N THR A 208 -5.97 3.77 11.02
CA THR A 208 -6.58 2.96 12.09
C THR A 208 -8.08 2.75 11.86
N SER A 209 -8.81 3.80 11.43
CA SER A 209 -10.27 3.72 11.19
C SER A 209 -10.67 2.82 10.02
N TYR A 210 -9.74 2.53 9.10
CA TYR A 210 -9.98 1.69 7.92
C TYR A 210 -9.33 0.32 7.99
N LEU A 211 -8.78 -0.05 9.16
CA LEU A 211 -8.17 -1.37 9.33
C LEU A 211 -9.20 -2.49 9.22
N TYR A 212 -8.84 -3.49 8.43
CA TYR A 212 -9.54 -4.77 8.36
C TYR A 212 -9.54 -5.42 9.74
N ARG A 213 -10.74 -5.83 10.21
CA ARG A 213 -10.93 -6.35 11.58
C ARG A 213 -10.52 -5.36 12.68
N GLY A 214 -10.66 -4.07 12.40
CA GLY A 214 -10.33 -3.00 13.37
C GLY A 214 -11.23 -2.98 14.61
N HIS A 215 -12.39 -3.66 14.59
CA HIS A 215 -13.33 -3.70 15.71
C HIS A 215 -13.83 -5.12 15.98
N GLY A 216 -13.79 -5.55 17.24
CA GLY A 216 -14.24 -6.86 17.68
C GLY A 216 -13.10 -7.86 17.86
N PHE A 217 -13.47 -9.08 18.30
CA PHE A 217 -12.52 -10.18 18.48
C PHE A 217 -12.52 -11.08 17.26
N PHE A 218 -11.31 -11.40 16.78
CA PHE A 218 -11.10 -12.27 15.63
C PHE A 218 -10.02 -13.30 15.92
N LYS A 219 -9.97 -14.35 15.11
CA LYS A 219 -8.98 -15.41 15.23
C LYS A 219 -7.67 -15.01 14.54
N TYR A 220 -6.60 -15.27 15.24
CA TYR A 220 -5.22 -15.09 14.80
C TYR A 220 -4.42 -16.35 15.10
N HIS A 221 -3.29 -16.50 14.43
CA HIS A 221 -2.31 -17.54 14.68
C HIS A 221 -0.92 -16.92 14.83
N ASP A 222 -0.19 -17.31 15.86
CA ASP A 222 1.23 -16.96 16.05
C ASP A 222 2.04 -18.23 16.37
N LYS A 223 3.30 -18.07 16.77
CA LYS A 223 4.18 -19.18 17.16
C LYS A 223 3.69 -20.01 18.37
N GLU A 224 2.76 -19.49 19.15
CA GLU A 224 2.17 -20.17 20.32
C GLU A 224 0.88 -20.92 19.93
N GLY A 225 0.32 -20.67 18.75
CA GLY A 225 -0.91 -21.29 18.24
C GLY A 225 -2.02 -20.31 17.92
N GLU A 226 -3.25 -20.82 17.81
CA GLU A 226 -4.43 -20.00 17.55
C GLU A 226 -4.92 -19.31 18.82
N PHE A 227 -5.35 -18.06 18.68
CA PHE A 227 -5.97 -17.28 19.76
C PHE A 227 -7.00 -16.30 19.19
N GLU A 228 -7.88 -15.77 20.05
CA GLU A 228 -8.80 -14.70 19.70
C GLU A 228 -8.38 -13.39 20.35
N ALA A 229 -8.33 -12.32 19.55
CA ALA A 229 -7.93 -11.00 20.03
C ALA A 229 -8.66 -9.88 19.30
N ALA A 230 -8.68 -8.72 19.92
CA ALA A 230 -9.12 -7.46 19.33
C ALA A 230 -7.89 -6.58 19.04
N LEU A 231 -7.96 -5.84 17.94
CA LEU A 231 -6.95 -4.83 17.61
C LEU A 231 -7.04 -3.67 18.62
N VAL A 232 -5.90 -3.26 19.15
CA VAL A 232 -5.78 -2.10 20.02
C VAL A 232 -5.28 -0.91 19.21
N GLU A 233 -4.11 -1.04 18.61
CA GLU A 233 -3.47 0.02 17.82
C GLU A 233 -2.39 -0.55 16.90
N VAL A 234 -1.83 0.30 16.06
CA VAL A 234 -0.58 0.07 15.35
C VAL A 234 0.39 1.15 15.80
N GLU A 235 1.55 0.76 16.32
CA GLU A 235 2.57 1.68 16.82
C GLU A 235 3.31 2.41 15.69
N ASP A 236 4.03 3.50 16.03
CA ASP A 236 4.75 4.36 15.07
C ASP A 236 5.79 3.60 14.23
N ASP A 237 6.33 2.52 14.75
CA ASP A 237 7.28 1.62 14.07
C ASP A 237 6.59 0.52 13.25
N GLY A 238 5.25 0.45 13.31
CA GLY A 238 4.42 -0.48 12.59
C GLY A 238 4.06 -1.76 13.33
N HIS A 239 4.42 -1.92 14.62
CA HIS A 239 3.98 -3.08 15.40
C HIS A 239 2.47 -3.09 15.57
N LEU A 240 1.88 -4.28 15.35
CA LEU A 240 0.46 -4.52 15.58
C LEU A 240 0.23 -4.91 17.04
N ILE A 241 -0.57 -4.15 17.75
CA ILE A 241 -0.93 -4.42 19.15
C ILE A 241 -2.31 -5.05 19.21
N LEU A 242 -2.34 -6.26 19.74
CA LEU A 242 -3.57 -7.03 19.95
C LEU A 242 -3.79 -7.26 21.45
N ARG A 243 -5.06 -7.31 21.87
CA ARG A 243 -5.48 -7.73 23.22
C ARG A 243 -6.33 -8.98 23.13
N ASP A 244 -5.85 -10.08 23.69
CA ASP A 244 -6.62 -11.33 23.72
C ASP A 244 -7.81 -11.28 24.70
N LYS A 245 -8.62 -12.35 24.72
CA LYS A 245 -9.81 -12.43 25.58
C LYS A 245 -9.49 -12.48 27.07
N GLU A 246 -8.28 -12.92 27.41
CA GLU A 246 -7.76 -12.95 28.80
C GLU A 246 -7.21 -11.58 29.23
N GLY A 247 -7.17 -10.60 28.31
CA GLY A 247 -6.68 -9.25 28.56
C GLY A 247 -5.16 -9.08 28.37
N LYS A 248 -4.45 -10.13 27.91
CA LYS A 248 -3.01 -10.06 27.64
C LYS A 248 -2.77 -9.21 26.38
N ILE A 249 -1.86 -8.27 26.49
CA ILE A 249 -1.37 -7.46 25.36
C ILE A 249 -0.30 -8.25 24.62
N ARG A 250 -0.45 -8.32 23.29
CA ARG A 250 0.47 -8.99 22.37
C ARG A 250 0.94 -7.97 21.33
N SER A 251 2.25 -7.84 21.14
CA SER A 251 2.88 -6.98 20.14
C SER A 251 3.53 -7.83 19.07
N TYR A 252 3.27 -7.52 17.81
CA TYR A 252 3.74 -8.29 16.66
C TYR A 252 4.44 -7.40 15.66
N ALA A 253 5.66 -7.75 15.35
CA ALA A 253 6.31 -7.29 14.16
C ALA A 253 5.71 -7.98 12.93
N PHE A 254 6.06 -7.46 11.80
CA PHE A 254 5.58 -7.96 10.51
C PHE A 254 5.87 -9.46 10.30
N LYS A 255 4.86 -10.25 9.92
CA LYS A 255 4.89 -11.71 9.76
C LYS A 255 4.93 -12.56 11.03
N GLU A 256 4.86 -11.99 12.22
CA GLU A 256 4.82 -12.75 13.45
C GLU A 256 3.42 -13.23 13.83
N VAL A 257 2.38 -12.68 13.17
CA VAL A 257 1.00 -13.07 13.36
C VAL A 257 0.26 -13.21 12.02
N GLU A 258 -0.60 -14.22 11.92
CA GLU A 258 -1.46 -14.49 10.80
C GLU A 258 -2.92 -14.23 11.16
N PHE A 259 -3.67 -13.63 10.21
CA PHE A 259 -5.11 -13.45 10.32
C PHE A 259 -5.81 -14.71 9.78
N ILE A 260 -6.49 -15.45 10.61
CA ILE A 260 -7.29 -16.63 10.18
C ILE A 260 -8.59 -16.12 9.55
N VAL A 261 -8.73 -16.33 8.25
CA VAL A 261 -9.89 -15.88 7.44
C VAL A 261 -10.91 -16.99 7.32
#